data_d28daa9f03d8bae7f830e68644b0601b
#
_entry.id   d28daa9f03d8bae7f830e68644b0601b
#
_cell.length_a   1.000
_cell.length_b   1.000
_cell.length_c   1.000
_cell.angle_alpha   90.00
_cell.angle_beta   90.00
_cell.angle_gamma   90.00
#
_symmetry.space_group_name_H-M   'P 1'
#
loop_
_entity.id
_entity.type
_entity.pdbx_description
1 polymer ?
#
loop_
_entity_poly.entity_id
_entity_poly.type
_entity_poly.pdbx_seq_one_letter_code
_entity_poly.pdbx_strand_id
1 'polypeptide(L)'
;MKWNKFRLKTTTESEDIVSSMLMDLGIQGIEIEDNIPLTEKETKGMFIDILPELPPDEGVAKVSFYLDENDDIPAMMAKVKEALEELKPFTDLGACTFAESETEDKDWINNWKQYFKPFTVDHILIKPTWETVPEEHKDKLLIQIDPGTAFGTGMHETTQLC
;
A
#
# COMPACT_ATOMS: atom_id res chain seq x y z
N MET A 1 2.14 -16.97 2.92
CA MET A 1 3.53 -16.63 2.64
C MET A 1 3.92 -15.52 3.60
N LYS A 2 5.10 -15.57 4.19
CA LYS A 2 5.61 -14.51 5.05
C LYS A 2 6.67 -13.73 4.29
N TRP A 3 6.65 -12.43 4.48
CA TRP A 3 7.58 -11.51 3.87
C TRP A 3 8.29 -10.72 4.95
N ASN A 4 9.59 -10.55 4.81
CA ASN A 4 10.35 -9.66 5.65
C ASN A 4 10.38 -8.29 4.96
N LYS A 5 9.76 -7.29 5.59
CA LYS A 5 9.73 -5.91 5.12
C LYS A 5 10.89 -5.14 5.74
N PHE A 6 11.75 -4.61 4.90
CA PHE A 6 12.83 -3.71 5.28
C PHE A 6 12.49 -2.31 4.80
N ARG A 7 12.55 -1.35 5.68
CA ARG A 7 12.31 0.07 5.38
C ARG A 7 13.58 0.85 5.56
N LEU A 8 14.09 1.41 4.47
CA LEU A 8 15.24 2.30 4.44
C LEU A 8 14.76 3.74 4.46
N LYS A 9 15.28 4.54 5.41
CA LYS A 9 15.08 6.00 5.42
C LYS A 9 16.19 6.66 4.62
N THR A 10 15.83 7.37 3.56
CA THR A 10 16.74 8.08 2.65
C THR A 10 16.24 9.50 2.37
N THR A 11 16.82 10.19 1.41
CA THR A 11 16.34 11.50 0.93
C THR A 11 15.41 11.33 -0.26
N THR A 12 14.52 12.30 -0.50
CA THR A 12 13.66 12.35 -1.69
C THR A 12 14.48 12.47 -2.98
N GLU A 13 15.66 13.10 -2.92
CA GLU A 13 16.60 13.20 -4.05
C GLU A 13 17.19 11.84 -4.45
N SER A 14 17.31 10.91 -3.50
CA SER A 14 17.99 9.62 -3.70
C SER A 14 17.06 8.42 -3.82
N GLU A 15 15.74 8.58 -3.65
CA GLU A 15 14.79 7.47 -3.63
C GLU A 15 14.78 6.69 -4.95
N ASP A 16 14.85 7.37 -6.10
CA ASP A 16 14.87 6.73 -7.41
C ASP A 16 16.14 5.91 -7.65
N ILE A 17 17.31 6.45 -7.29
CA ILE A 17 18.57 5.73 -7.47
C ILE A 17 18.68 4.55 -6.50
N VAL A 18 18.16 4.70 -5.27
CA VAL A 18 18.07 3.61 -4.29
C VAL A 18 17.13 2.52 -4.79
N SER A 19 15.97 2.89 -5.30
CA SER A 19 15.00 1.96 -5.88
C SER A 19 15.61 1.19 -7.07
N SER A 20 16.30 1.88 -7.97
CA SER A 20 16.98 1.28 -9.11
C SER A 20 18.07 0.29 -8.65
N MET A 21 18.88 0.65 -7.68
CA MET A 21 19.92 -0.20 -7.10
C MET A 21 19.31 -1.49 -6.49
N LEU A 22 18.18 -1.37 -5.77
CA LEU A 22 17.48 -2.55 -5.22
C LEU A 22 16.97 -3.47 -6.33
N MET A 23 16.42 -2.91 -7.43
CA MET A 23 16.01 -3.69 -8.60
C MET A 23 17.19 -4.41 -9.27
N ASP A 24 18.34 -3.77 -9.37
CA ASP A 24 19.56 -4.38 -9.92
C ASP A 24 20.07 -5.54 -9.08
N LEU A 25 19.82 -5.54 -7.78
CA LEU A 25 20.06 -6.66 -6.86
C LEU A 25 19.02 -7.78 -6.96
N GLY A 26 18.00 -7.63 -7.81
CA GLY A 26 16.93 -8.60 -8.04
C GLY A 26 15.72 -8.45 -7.12
N ILE A 27 15.65 -7.39 -6.33
CA ILE A 27 14.51 -7.10 -5.43
C ILE A 27 13.42 -6.39 -6.25
N GLN A 28 12.26 -7.04 -6.44
CA GLN A 28 11.18 -6.52 -7.29
C GLN A 28 10.06 -5.83 -6.53
N GLY A 29 9.83 -6.21 -5.27
CA GLY A 29 8.80 -5.62 -4.41
C GLY A 29 9.34 -4.38 -3.69
N ILE A 30 9.14 -3.20 -4.27
CA ILE A 30 9.61 -1.91 -3.71
C ILE A 30 8.42 -0.97 -3.56
N GLU A 31 8.37 -0.28 -2.43
CA GLU A 31 7.39 0.73 -2.07
C GLU A 31 8.12 2.01 -1.65
N ILE A 32 7.75 3.14 -2.23
CA ILE A 32 8.31 4.45 -1.89
C ILE A 32 7.22 5.26 -1.20
N GLU A 33 7.55 5.80 -0.04
CA GLU A 33 6.72 6.76 0.72
C GLU A 33 7.48 8.08 0.81
N ASP A 34 6.96 9.12 0.20
CA ASP A 34 7.46 10.50 0.28
C ASP A 34 6.30 11.49 0.47
N ASN A 35 6.61 12.75 0.64
CA ASN A 35 5.64 13.84 0.73
C ASN A 35 5.80 14.84 -0.43
N ILE A 36 6.36 14.42 -1.56
CA ILE A 36 6.50 15.27 -2.74
C ILE A 36 5.11 15.57 -3.30
N PRO A 37 4.70 16.86 -3.40
CA PRO A 37 3.39 17.19 -3.94
C PRO A 37 3.30 16.81 -5.43
N LEU A 38 2.19 16.17 -5.81
CA LEU A 38 1.92 15.89 -7.22
C LEU A 38 1.78 17.21 -8.01
N THR A 39 2.40 17.27 -9.15
CA THR A 39 2.30 18.42 -10.06
C THR A 39 0.96 18.43 -10.80
N GLU A 40 0.53 19.60 -11.27
CA GLU A 40 -0.67 19.73 -12.11
C GLU A 40 -0.61 18.86 -13.39
N LYS A 41 0.59 18.60 -13.89
CA LYS A 41 0.80 17.74 -15.07
C LYS A 41 0.53 16.28 -14.76
N GLU A 42 0.94 15.82 -13.60
CA GLU A 42 0.73 14.44 -13.13
C GLU A 42 -0.74 14.19 -12.76
N THR A 43 -1.37 15.18 -12.14
CA THR A 43 -2.80 15.10 -11.77
C THR A 43 -3.73 15.25 -12.95
N LYS A 44 -3.25 15.83 -14.08
CA LYS A 44 -4.03 16.01 -15.28
C LYS A 44 -4.34 14.68 -15.97
N GLY A 45 -5.55 14.21 -15.80
CA GLY A 45 -6.00 12.91 -16.30
C GLY A 45 -6.21 11.85 -15.21
N MET A 46 -5.83 12.15 -13.98
CA MET A 46 -6.33 11.42 -12.83
C MET A 46 -7.74 11.91 -12.52
N PHE A 47 -8.73 11.01 -12.55
CA PHE A 47 -10.11 11.32 -12.14
C PHE A 47 -10.20 11.33 -10.62
N ILE A 48 -9.45 12.23 -9.97
CA ILE A 48 -9.41 12.40 -8.52
C ILE A 48 -10.05 13.74 -8.19
N ASP A 49 -11.19 13.71 -7.54
CA ASP A 49 -11.92 14.91 -7.15
C ASP A 49 -11.27 15.60 -5.92
N ILE A 50 -10.58 14.83 -5.08
CA ILE A 50 -9.92 15.32 -3.86
C ILE A 50 -8.55 14.64 -3.75
N LEU A 51 -7.49 15.43 -3.83
CA LEU A 51 -6.13 14.97 -3.52
C LEU A 51 -5.96 14.94 -1.99
N PRO A 52 -5.28 13.91 -1.44
CA PRO A 52 -4.94 13.92 -0.02
C PRO A 52 -4.02 15.09 0.30
N GLU A 53 -4.28 15.77 1.42
CA GLU A 53 -3.36 16.76 1.97
C GLU A 53 -2.14 16.02 2.54
N LEU A 54 -1.00 16.17 1.88
CA LEU A 54 0.27 15.62 2.37
C LEU A 54 0.93 16.62 3.33
N PRO A 55 1.64 16.14 4.36
CA PRO A 55 2.54 16.98 5.13
C PRO A 55 3.58 17.65 4.21
N PRO A 56 4.18 18.77 4.63
CA PRO A 56 5.26 19.38 3.86
C PRO A 56 6.39 18.38 3.59
N ASP A 57 6.95 18.42 2.38
CA ASP A 57 8.14 17.65 2.08
C ASP A 57 9.33 18.15 2.91
N GLU A 58 9.88 17.27 3.73
CA GLU A 58 11.07 17.53 4.56
C GLU A 58 12.36 17.00 3.90
N GLY A 59 12.30 16.61 2.63
CA GLY A 59 13.43 16.01 1.91
C GLY A 59 13.73 14.58 2.36
N VAL A 60 12.75 13.88 2.96
CA VAL A 60 12.89 12.53 3.50
C VAL A 60 11.95 11.56 2.80
N ALA A 61 12.52 10.50 2.26
CA ALA A 61 11.80 9.38 1.70
C ALA A 61 12.02 8.09 2.50
N LYS A 62 11.06 7.18 2.41
CA LYS A 62 11.16 5.83 2.96
C LYS A 62 10.99 4.84 1.81
N VAL A 63 12.04 4.11 1.52
CA VAL A 63 12.03 3.03 0.52
C VAL A 63 11.89 1.72 1.26
N SER A 64 10.75 1.05 1.10
CA SER A 64 10.51 -0.27 1.67
C SER A 64 10.68 -1.33 0.60
N PHE A 65 11.29 -2.46 0.96
CA PHE A 65 11.41 -3.60 0.08
C PHE A 65 11.12 -4.90 0.83
N TYR A 66 10.80 -5.94 0.07
CA TYR A 66 10.30 -7.19 0.60
C TYR A 66 11.17 -8.35 0.15
N LEU A 67 11.55 -9.21 1.10
CA LEU A 67 12.26 -10.45 0.86
C LEU A 67 11.41 -11.63 1.33
N ASP A 68 11.41 -12.72 0.54
CA ASP A 68 10.71 -13.97 0.91
C ASP A 68 11.35 -14.61 2.15
N GLU A 69 10.55 -15.33 2.93
CA GLU A 69 11.04 -16.05 4.11
C GLU A 69 12.11 -17.13 3.78
N ASN A 70 12.16 -17.58 2.51
CA ASN A 70 13.11 -18.56 2.03
C ASN A 70 14.40 -17.94 1.45
N ASP A 71 14.45 -16.61 1.32
CA ASP A 71 15.64 -15.94 0.83
C ASP A 71 16.76 -15.94 1.89
N ASP A 72 18.02 -15.91 1.43
CA ASP A 72 19.15 -15.66 2.31
C ASP A 72 19.20 -14.19 2.71
N ILE A 73 18.37 -13.83 3.68
CA ILE A 73 18.21 -12.46 4.15
C ILE A 73 19.53 -11.82 4.59
N PRO A 74 20.40 -12.50 5.40
CA PRO A 74 21.69 -11.95 5.78
C PRO A 74 22.59 -11.61 4.59
N ALA A 75 22.65 -12.52 3.59
CA ALA A 75 23.45 -12.32 2.39
C ALA A 75 22.90 -11.18 1.52
N MET A 76 21.58 -11.09 1.36
CA MET A 76 20.95 -10.03 0.61
C MET A 76 21.14 -8.67 1.29
N MET A 77 20.94 -8.58 2.60
CA MET A 77 21.15 -7.35 3.36
C MET A 77 22.62 -6.90 3.35
N ALA A 78 23.57 -7.82 3.28
CA ALA A 78 24.98 -7.47 3.11
C ALA A 78 25.22 -6.79 1.77
N LYS A 79 24.67 -7.35 0.66
CA LYS A 79 24.75 -6.77 -0.69
C LYS A 79 24.09 -5.39 -0.75
N VAL A 80 22.90 -5.23 -0.16
CA VAL A 80 22.20 -3.94 -0.10
C VAL A 80 23.04 -2.89 0.62
N LYS A 81 23.65 -3.23 1.77
CA LYS A 81 24.52 -2.30 2.51
C LYS A 81 25.78 -1.94 1.73
N GLU A 82 26.41 -2.90 1.07
CA GLU A 82 27.57 -2.67 0.22
C GLU A 82 27.25 -1.72 -0.94
N ALA A 83 26.14 -1.98 -1.66
CA ALA A 83 25.69 -1.12 -2.75
C ALA A 83 25.34 0.31 -2.28
N LEU A 84 24.73 0.47 -1.10
CA LEU A 84 24.48 1.79 -0.52
C LEU A 84 25.78 2.53 -0.18
N GLU A 85 26.81 1.84 0.33
CA GLU A 85 28.12 2.45 0.56
C GLU A 85 28.76 2.92 -0.76
N GLU A 86 28.60 2.18 -1.85
CA GLU A 86 29.06 2.56 -3.18
C GLU A 86 28.32 3.79 -3.73
N LEU A 87 27.06 4.01 -3.36
CA LEU A 87 26.27 5.17 -3.78
C LEU A 87 26.62 6.45 -3.02
N LYS A 88 27.09 6.38 -1.77
CA LYS A 88 27.40 7.56 -0.92
C LYS A 88 28.27 8.63 -1.59
N PRO A 89 29.30 8.32 -2.40
CA PRO A 89 30.09 9.33 -3.07
C PRO A 89 29.35 10.12 -4.15
N PHE A 90 28.20 9.61 -4.63
CA PHE A 90 27.46 10.14 -5.79
C PHE A 90 26.19 10.87 -5.40
N THR A 91 25.60 10.55 -4.22
CA THR A 91 24.35 11.15 -3.78
C THR A 91 24.26 11.17 -2.25
N ASP A 92 23.48 12.12 -1.72
CA ASP A 92 23.20 12.19 -0.29
C ASP A 92 22.09 11.20 0.10
N LEU A 93 22.45 10.10 0.72
CA LEU A 93 21.52 9.09 1.20
C LEU A 93 20.84 9.46 2.54
N GLY A 94 21.16 10.62 3.11
CA GLY A 94 20.62 11.06 4.39
C GLY A 94 20.95 10.11 5.54
N ALA A 95 19.97 9.84 6.40
CA ALA A 95 20.16 9.00 7.60
C ALA A 95 20.53 7.54 7.28
N CYS A 96 20.15 7.02 6.14
CA CYS A 96 20.42 5.66 5.64
C CYS A 96 20.19 4.57 6.72
N THR A 97 19.08 4.69 7.47
CA THR A 97 18.73 3.79 8.58
C THR A 97 17.70 2.78 8.16
N PHE A 98 17.84 1.54 8.65
CA PHE A 98 16.90 0.46 8.40
C PHE A 98 15.97 0.24 9.59
N ALA A 99 14.68 -0.03 9.27
CA ALA A 99 13.73 -0.63 10.18
C ALA A 99 13.24 -1.96 9.56
N GLU A 100 13.17 -2.98 10.38
CA GLU A 100 12.72 -4.33 9.99
C GLU A 100 11.35 -4.61 10.60
N SER A 101 10.49 -5.25 9.82
CA SER A 101 9.18 -5.73 10.25
C SER A 101 8.79 -6.97 9.43
N GLU A 102 7.93 -7.79 9.99
CA GLU A 102 7.35 -8.93 9.27
C GLU A 102 5.95 -8.53 8.75
N THR A 103 5.59 -9.05 7.58
CA THR A 103 4.23 -8.95 7.03
C THR A 103 3.82 -10.29 6.43
N GLU A 104 2.55 -10.62 6.47
CA GLU A 104 2.00 -11.84 5.89
C GLU A 104 1.02 -11.51 4.76
N ASP A 105 0.93 -12.39 3.76
CA ASP A 105 -0.02 -12.26 2.64
C ASP A 105 -1.46 -12.06 3.12
N LYS A 106 -1.84 -12.68 4.23
CA LYS A 106 -3.19 -12.53 4.80
C LYS A 106 -3.51 -11.09 5.20
N ASP A 107 -2.50 -10.28 5.54
CA ASP A 107 -2.68 -8.89 5.92
C ASP A 107 -3.04 -8.05 4.70
N TRP A 108 -2.54 -8.43 3.54
CA TRP A 108 -2.87 -7.80 2.25
C TRP A 108 -4.19 -8.32 1.69
N ILE A 109 -4.37 -9.65 1.68
CA ILE A 109 -5.53 -10.31 1.08
C ILE A 109 -6.84 -9.96 1.79
N ASN A 110 -6.80 -9.75 3.11
CA ASN A 110 -7.99 -9.52 3.92
C ASN A 110 -8.17 -8.08 4.40
N ASN A 111 -7.13 -7.25 4.37
CA ASN A 111 -7.19 -5.89 4.92
C ASN A 111 -8.25 -5.01 4.23
N TRP A 112 -8.47 -5.18 2.94
CA TRP A 112 -9.50 -4.45 2.20
C TRP A 112 -10.93 -4.78 2.65
N LYS A 113 -11.17 -5.98 3.21
CA LYS A 113 -12.50 -6.40 3.68
C LYS A 113 -13.06 -5.52 4.80
N GLN A 114 -12.21 -4.93 5.63
CA GLN A 114 -12.62 -4.04 6.72
C GLN A 114 -13.31 -2.76 6.23
N TYR A 115 -13.09 -2.37 4.98
CA TYR A 115 -13.68 -1.16 4.41
C TYR A 115 -15.10 -1.39 3.85
N PHE A 116 -15.52 -2.66 3.72
CA PHE A 116 -16.85 -3.00 3.22
C PHE A 116 -17.81 -3.26 4.39
N LYS A 117 -18.54 -2.20 4.75
CA LYS A 117 -19.53 -2.24 5.82
C LYS A 117 -20.93 -2.48 5.25
N PRO A 118 -21.84 -3.11 6.03
CA PRO A 118 -23.25 -3.20 5.65
C PRO A 118 -23.85 -1.83 5.38
N PHE A 119 -24.70 -1.72 4.37
CA PHE A 119 -25.46 -0.52 4.08
C PHE A 119 -26.88 -0.87 3.62
N THR A 120 -27.80 0.09 3.65
CA THR A 120 -29.19 -0.13 3.31
C THR A 120 -29.62 0.70 2.12
N VAL A 121 -30.43 0.10 1.27
CA VAL A 121 -31.19 0.77 0.22
C VAL A 121 -32.65 0.51 0.49
N ASP A 122 -33.39 1.51 0.94
CA ASP A 122 -34.76 1.41 1.41
C ASP A 122 -34.98 0.25 2.41
N HIS A 123 -35.71 -0.79 2.04
CA HIS A 123 -36.01 -1.95 2.87
C HIS A 123 -35.05 -3.14 2.65
N ILE A 124 -33.99 -2.95 1.89
CA ILE A 124 -32.98 -3.95 1.58
C ILE A 124 -31.70 -3.64 2.38
N LEU A 125 -31.15 -4.65 3.05
CA LEU A 125 -29.82 -4.62 3.63
C LEU A 125 -28.85 -5.34 2.70
N ILE A 126 -27.80 -4.64 2.30
CA ILE A 126 -26.70 -5.21 1.50
C ILE A 126 -25.48 -5.34 2.40
N LYS A 127 -24.88 -6.52 2.46
CA LYS A 127 -23.67 -6.79 3.23
C LYS A 127 -22.83 -7.91 2.61
N PRO A 128 -21.52 -7.93 2.86
CA PRO A 128 -20.69 -9.08 2.53
C PRO A 128 -20.92 -10.25 3.51
N THR A 129 -20.48 -11.45 3.13
CA THR A 129 -20.69 -12.66 3.95
C THR A 129 -19.99 -12.61 5.30
N TRP A 130 -18.84 -11.92 5.41
CA TRP A 130 -18.03 -11.79 6.64
C TRP A 130 -18.56 -10.76 7.64
N GLU A 131 -19.52 -9.93 7.29
CA GLU A 131 -20.15 -9.00 8.22
C GLU A 131 -21.41 -9.61 8.85
N THR A 132 -21.76 -9.20 10.05
CA THR A 132 -22.99 -9.62 10.73
C THR A 132 -24.15 -8.70 10.37
N VAL A 133 -25.38 -9.20 10.49
CA VAL A 133 -26.58 -8.38 10.35
C VAL A 133 -26.75 -7.55 11.59
N PRO A 134 -26.72 -6.19 11.51
CA PRO A 134 -27.01 -5.34 12.65
C PRO A 134 -28.43 -5.57 13.20
N GLU A 135 -28.60 -5.50 14.51
CA GLU A 135 -29.91 -5.73 15.18
C GLU A 135 -31.02 -4.85 14.61
N GLU A 136 -30.71 -3.60 14.32
CA GLU A 136 -31.61 -2.59 13.76
C GLU A 136 -32.10 -2.88 12.33
N HIS A 137 -31.49 -3.85 11.66
CA HIS A 137 -31.79 -4.19 10.24
C HIS A 137 -32.26 -5.64 10.06
N LYS A 138 -32.62 -6.34 11.13
CA LYS A 138 -33.07 -7.75 11.06
C LYS A 138 -34.36 -7.93 10.27
N ASP A 139 -35.20 -6.92 10.20
CA ASP A 139 -36.47 -6.95 9.49
C ASP A 139 -36.36 -6.62 7.99
N LYS A 140 -35.17 -6.25 7.52
CA LYS A 140 -34.91 -5.92 6.13
C LYS A 140 -34.65 -7.15 5.27
N LEU A 141 -34.97 -7.06 3.97
CA LEU A 141 -34.54 -8.06 3.01
C LEU A 141 -33.03 -8.08 2.90
N LEU A 142 -32.42 -9.25 3.06
CA LEU A 142 -30.98 -9.41 3.03
C LEU A 142 -30.49 -9.78 1.64
N ILE A 143 -29.58 -8.98 1.09
CA ILE A 143 -28.76 -9.32 -0.07
C ILE A 143 -27.31 -9.42 0.36
N GLN A 144 -26.68 -10.56 0.06
CA GLN A 144 -25.26 -10.77 0.30
C GLN A 144 -24.47 -10.58 -0.99
N ILE A 145 -23.51 -9.65 -0.96
CA ILE A 145 -22.61 -9.38 -2.08
C ILE A 145 -21.18 -9.41 -1.53
N ASP A 146 -20.38 -10.34 -2.02
CA ASP A 146 -18.96 -10.39 -1.73
C ASP A 146 -18.20 -9.64 -2.82
N PRO A 147 -17.72 -8.43 -2.56
CA PRO A 147 -16.96 -7.67 -3.55
C PRO A 147 -15.63 -8.37 -3.85
N GLY A 148 -15.19 -8.23 -5.09
CA GLY A 148 -13.81 -8.53 -5.46
C GLY A 148 -12.87 -7.37 -5.09
N THR A 149 -11.59 -7.54 -5.36
CA THR A 149 -10.56 -6.52 -5.07
C THR A 149 -10.73 -5.22 -5.85
N ALA A 150 -11.43 -5.25 -6.99
CA ALA A 150 -11.63 -4.10 -7.86
C ALA A 150 -13.10 -3.64 -7.96
N PHE A 151 -14.07 -4.56 -7.82
CA PHE A 151 -15.49 -4.28 -8.09
C PHE A 151 -16.42 -5.11 -7.19
N GLY A 152 -17.70 -4.76 -7.21
CA GLY A 152 -18.77 -5.55 -6.58
C GLY A 152 -19.18 -5.07 -5.19
N THR A 153 -18.89 -3.82 -4.83
CA THR A 153 -19.27 -3.24 -3.52
C THR A 153 -20.78 -3.12 -3.31
N GLY A 154 -21.55 -3.08 -4.40
CA GLY A 154 -22.98 -2.79 -4.36
C GLY A 154 -23.32 -1.30 -4.15
N MET A 155 -22.33 -0.47 -3.86
CA MET A 155 -22.54 0.95 -3.54
C MET A 155 -22.74 1.83 -4.77
N HIS A 156 -22.39 1.33 -5.97
CA HIS A 156 -22.59 2.09 -7.20
C HIS A 156 -24.07 2.32 -7.48
N GLU A 157 -24.43 3.52 -7.92
CA GLU A 157 -25.81 3.95 -8.15
C GLU A 157 -26.60 3.00 -9.05
N THR A 158 -25.97 2.43 -10.09
CA THR A 158 -26.61 1.46 -10.98
C THR A 158 -27.02 0.18 -10.26
N THR A 159 -26.23 -0.30 -9.31
CA THR A 159 -26.56 -1.48 -8.49
C THR A 159 -27.69 -1.18 -7.54
N GLN A 160 -27.68 0.02 -6.94
CA GLN A 160 -28.74 0.45 -6.02
C GLN A 160 -30.07 0.64 -6.73
N LEU A 161 -30.05 1.10 -7.98
CA LEU A 161 -31.26 1.24 -8.81
C LEU A 161 -31.88 -0.11 -9.23
N CYS A 162 -31.07 -1.15 -9.37
CA CYS A 162 -31.54 -2.50 -9.65
C CYS A 162 -32.31 -3.11 -8.48
#